data_d6d2d166c7b224d8e4a2ece6eb13a328
#
_entry.id   d6d2d166c7b224d8e4a2ece6eb13a328
#
_cell.length_a   1.000
_cell.length_b   1.000
_cell.length_c   1.000
_cell.angle_alpha   90.00
_cell.angle_beta   90.00
_cell.angle_gamma   90.00
#
_symmetry.space_group_name_H-M   'P 1'
#
loop_
_entity.id
_entity.type
_entity.pdbx_description
1 polymer ?
#
loop_
_entity_poly.entity_id
_entity_poly.type
_entity_poly.pdbx_seq_one_letter_code
_entity_poly.pdbx_strand_id
1 'polypeptide(L)'
;MFRVLPISAQESIVTTKWFVHKDAVEGVDYDVERLRLVWDATNDQDRVLGEDNQSGINSLAYEPGPYSETFEFGVINFLDWYSTTVQENLKKK
;
A
#
# COMPACT_ATOMS: atom_id res chain seq x y z
N MET A 1 9.12 9.22 1.54
CA MET A 1 8.01 8.87 2.46
C MET A 1 6.79 8.55 1.62
N PHE A 2 6.17 7.41 1.89
CA PHE A 2 4.87 7.05 1.32
C PHE A 2 3.76 7.31 2.33
N ARG A 3 2.62 7.78 1.84
CA ARG A 3 1.39 7.91 2.61
C ARG A 3 0.24 7.36 1.80
N VAL A 4 -0.49 6.41 2.36
CA VAL A 4 -1.73 5.88 1.80
C VAL A 4 -2.90 6.48 2.58
N LEU A 5 -3.84 7.09 1.87
CA LEU A 5 -5.06 7.67 2.43
C LEU A 5 -6.26 6.96 1.80
N PRO A 6 -7.00 6.13 2.55
CA PRO A 6 -8.24 5.52 2.04
C PRO A 6 -9.31 6.59 1.87
N ILE A 7 -9.96 6.60 0.72
CA ILE A 7 -11.08 7.50 0.39
C ILE A 7 -12.40 6.74 0.47
N SER A 8 -12.42 5.51 -0.04
CA SER A 8 -13.57 4.62 -0.01
C SER A 8 -13.10 3.17 0.13
N ALA A 9 -14.03 2.22 0.08
CA ALA A 9 -13.71 0.78 0.08
C ALA A 9 -12.92 0.33 -1.17
N GLN A 10 -12.99 1.12 -2.26
CA GLN A 10 -12.39 0.78 -3.54
C GLN A 10 -11.38 1.83 -4.04
N GLU A 11 -11.10 2.85 -3.23
CA GLU A 11 -10.26 3.96 -3.65
C GLU A 11 -9.33 4.42 -2.55
N SER A 12 -8.06 4.58 -2.89
CA SER A 12 -7.04 5.13 -2.01
C SER A 12 -6.14 6.10 -2.76
N ILE A 13 -5.71 7.15 -2.09
CA ILE A 13 -4.69 8.06 -2.62
C ILE A 13 -3.33 7.68 -2.06
N VAL A 14 -2.39 7.39 -2.94
CA VAL A 14 -0.99 7.18 -2.59
C VAL A 14 -0.20 8.45 -2.88
N THR A 15 0.46 8.98 -1.86
CA THR A 15 1.30 10.17 -1.98
C THR A 15 2.75 9.82 -1.66
N THR A 16 3.66 10.14 -2.57
CA THR A 16 5.10 10.03 -2.35
C THR A 16 5.70 11.40 -2.12
N LYS A 17 6.55 11.53 -1.08
CA LYS A 17 7.27 12.77 -0.76
C LYS A 17 8.75 12.50 -0.64
N TRP A 18 9.56 13.35 -1.26
CA TRP A 18 10.99 13.40 -1.12
C TRP A 18 11.35 14.60 -0.25
N PHE A 19 12.30 14.40 0.64
CA PHE A 19 12.82 15.46 1.49
C PHE A 19 14.27 15.67 1.12
N VAL A 20 14.62 16.94 0.91
CA VAL A 20 15.99 17.37 0.69
C VAL A 20 16.43 18.26 1.84
N HIS A 21 17.73 18.51 1.98
CA HIS A 21 18.21 19.43 3.01
C HIS A 21 17.61 20.82 2.78
N LYS A 22 17.32 21.55 3.85
CA LYS A 22 16.65 22.86 3.81
C LYS A 22 17.38 23.91 2.96
N ASP A 23 18.69 23.80 2.86
CA ASP A 23 19.55 24.72 2.10
C ASP A 23 19.95 24.13 0.73
N ALA A 24 19.41 22.97 0.33
CA ALA A 24 19.71 22.36 -0.95
C ALA A 24 19.03 23.13 -2.10
N VAL A 25 19.80 23.34 -3.17
CA VAL A 25 19.38 24.09 -4.37
C VAL A 25 19.07 23.12 -5.50
N GLU A 26 17.86 23.19 -6.05
CA GLU A 26 17.46 22.39 -7.22
C GLU A 26 18.36 22.75 -8.43
N GLY A 27 18.79 21.72 -9.15
CA GLY A 27 19.70 21.82 -10.27
C GLY A 27 21.18 21.89 -9.90
N VAL A 28 21.50 22.00 -8.59
CA VAL A 28 22.89 22.01 -8.07
C VAL A 28 23.12 20.81 -7.15
N ASP A 29 22.33 20.72 -6.08
CA ASP A 29 22.47 19.68 -5.06
C ASP A 29 21.57 18.46 -5.33
N TYR A 30 20.47 18.66 -6.04
CA TYR A 30 19.57 17.60 -6.49
C TYR A 30 18.86 17.98 -7.78
N ASP A 31 18.39 16.96 -8.49
CA ASP A 31 17.58 17.06 -9.70
C ASP A 31 16.27 16.31 -9.49
N VAL A 32 15.14 16.98 -9.68
CA VAL A 32 13.79 16.42 -9.43
C VAL A 32 13.48 15.27 -10.37
N GLU A 33 13.83 15.39 -11.65
CA GLU A 33 13.59 14.34 -12.64
C GLU A 33 14.33 13.05 -12.27
N ARG A 34 15.58 13.19 -11.83
CA ARG A 34 16.41 12.06 -11.40
C ARG A 34 15.91 11.42 -10.11
N LEU A 35 15.43 12.23 -9.14
CA LEU A 35 14.84 11.73 -7.90
C LEU A 35 13.56 10.93 -8.15
N ARG A 36 12.76 11.36 -9.13
CA ARG A 36 11.45 10.78 -9.43
C ARG A 36 11.53 9.55 -10.33
N LEU A 37 12.51 9.50 -11.22
CA LEU A 37 12.57 8.57 -12.35
C LEU A 37 12.20 7.12 -12.00
N VAL A 38 12.85 6.54 -11.00
CA VAL A 38 12.62 5.15 -10.58
C VAL A 38 11.25 5.02 -9.90
N TRP A 39 10.92 5.97 -9.03
CA TRP A 39 9.69 5.93 -8.24
C TRP A 39 8.43 6.13 -9.09
N ASP A 40 8.48 7.03 -10.06
CA ASP A 40 7.33 7.25 -10.96
C ASP A 40 7.06 5.98 -11.79
N ALA A 41 8.11 5.37 -12.34
CA ALA A 41 7.96 4.12 -13.10
C ALA A 41 7.45 2.96 -12.22
N THR A 42 8.03 2.78 -11.02
CA THR A 42 7.63 1.71 -10.10
C THR A 42 6.22 1.91 -9.59
N ASN A 43 5.89 3.13 -9.15
CA ASN A 43 4.55 3.44 -8.64
C ASN A 43 3.46 3.27 -9.71
N ASP A 44 3.76 3.60 -10.97
CA ASP A 44 2.79 3.42 -12.06
C ASP A 44 2.56 1.93 -12.37
N GLN A 45 3.63 1.11 -12.34
CA GLN A 45 3.52 -0.34 -12.49
C GLN A 45 2.73 -0.97 -11.33
N ASP A 46 3.04 -0.58 -10.09
CA ASP A 46 2.33 -1.06 -8.89
C ASP A 46 0.86 -0.66 -8.89
N ARG A 47 0.55 0.55 -9.38
CA ARG A 47 -0.83 1.02 -9.54
C ARG A 47 -1.62 0.12 -10.48
N VAL A 48 -1.09 -0.13 -11.68
CA VAL A 48 -1.76 -1.00 -12.67
C VAL A 48 -1.98 -2.40 -12.10
N LEU A 49 -0.94 -2.98 -11.50
CA LEU A 49 -1.03 -4.29 -10.85
C LEU A 49 -2.09 -4.33 -9.75
N GLY A 50 -2.13 -3.30 -8.90
CA GLY A 50 -3.10 -3.19 -7.81
C GLY A 50 -4.54 -3.04 -8.30
N GLU A 51 -4.77 -2.22 -9.33
CA GLU A 51 -6.08 -2.01 -9.96
C GLU A 51 -6.59 -3.30 -10.63
N ASP A 52 -5.74 -4.00 -11.38
CA ASP A 52 -6.06 -5.26 -12.02
C ASP A 52 -6.36 -6.37 -11.00
N ASN A 53 -5.54 -6.46 -9.94
CA ASN A 53 -5.75 -7.41 -8.85
C ASN A 53 -7.07 -7.14 -8.12
N GLN A 54 -7.39 -5.89 -7.85
CA GLN A 54 -8.67 -5.52 -7.21
C GLN A 54 -9.87 -5.86 -8.11
N SER A 55 -9.75 -5.69 -9.42
CA SER A 55 -10.77 -6.12 -10.38
C SER A 55 -11.02 -7.62 -10.30
N GLY A 56 -9.94 -8.42 -10.16
CA GLY A 56 -10.03 -9.86 -9.95
C GLY A 56 -10.71 -10.23 -8.63
N ILE A 57 -10.36 -9.53 -7.54
CA ILE A 57 -10.97 -9.72 -6.21
C ILE A 57 -12.47 -9.41 -6.21
N ASN A 58 -12.89 -8.42 -6.99
CA ASN A 58 -14.31 -8.06 -7.13
C ASN A 58 -15.12 -9.05 -8.00
N SER A 59 -14.47 -10.03 -8.62
CA SER A 59 -15.12 -11.06 -9.40
C SER A 59 -15.95 -12.01 -8.53
N LEU A 60 -17.10 -12.48 -9.06
CA LEU A 60 -17.92 -13.50 -8.40
C LEU A 60 -17.22 -14.86 -8.28
N ALA A 61 -16.17 -15.10 -9.06
CA ALA A 61 -15.38 -16.33 -9.04
C ALA A 61 -14.14 -16.22 -8.14
N TYR A 62 -13.96 -15.11 -7.42
CA TYR A 62 -12.80 -14.92 -6.56
C TYR A 62 -12.86 -15.84 -5.35
N GLU A 63 -11.78 -16.57 -5.15
CA GLU A 63 -11.52 -17.34 -3.92
C GLU A 63 -10.17 -16.89 -3.35
N PRO A 64 -10.11 -16.54 -2.04
CA PRO A 64 -8.85 -16.13 -1.42
C PRO A 64 -7.87 -17.30 -1.37
N GLY A 65 -6.63 -17.03 -1.78
CA GLY A 65 -5.53 -18.00 -1.66
C GLY A 65 -5.00 -18.11 -0.22
N PRO A 66 -4.24 -19.16 0.08
CA PRO A 66 -3.56 -19.28 1.36
C PRO A 66 -2.40 -18.27 1.45
N TYR A 67 -2.13 -17.80 2.66
CA TYR A 67 -0.94 -17.00 2.93
C TYR A 67 0.32 -17.88 3.01
N SER A 68 1.45 -17.30 2.59
CA SER A 68 2.75 -17.94 2.79
C SER A 68 3.20 -17.75 4.25
N GLU A 69 3.35 -18.83 4.98
CA GLU A 69 3.83 -18.77 6.37
C GLU A 69 5.25 -18.16 6.49
N THR A 70 6.07 -18.32 5.44
CA THR A 70 7.44 -17.83 5.41
C THR A 70 7.54 -16.34 5.08
N PHE A 71 6.75 -15.87 4.10
CA PHE A 71 6.90 -14.50 3.57
C PHE A 71 5.81 -13.54 4.07
N GLU A 72 4.67 -14.08 4.52
CA GLU A 72 3.50 -13.28 4.91
C GLU A 72 3.14 -13.43 6.40
N PHE A 73 4.09 -13.90 7.22
CA PHE A 73 3.88 -14.09 8.66
C PHE A 73 3.37 -12.80 9.36
N GLY A 74 3.81 -11.62 8.91
CA GLY A 74 3.35 -10.35 9.44
C GLY A 74 1.87 -10.08 9.14
N VAL A 75 1.40 -10.45 7.96
CA VAL A 75 -0.02 -10.35 7.56
C VAL A 75 -0.85 -11.34 8.37
N ILE A 76 -0.39 -12.58 8.52
CA ILE A 76 -1.05 -13.63 9.31
C ILE A 76 -1.23 -13.17 10.76
N ASN A 77 -0.17 -12.69 11.41
CA ASN A 77 -0.21 -12.18 12.78
C ASN A 77 -1.16 -10.98 12.93
N PHE A 78 -1.16 -10.06 11.98
CA PHE A 78 -2.11 -8.94 11.99
C PHE A 78 -3.56 -9.42 11.90
N LEU A 79 -3.85 -10.34 11.00
CA LEU A 79 -5.20 -10.86 10.79
C LEU A 79 -5.71 -11.64 12.03
N ASP A 80 -4.85 -12.43 12.67
CA ASP A 80 -5.18 -13.14 13.90
C ASP A 80 -5.50 -12.16 15.04
N TRP A 81 -4.66 -11.15 15.22
CA TRP A 81 -4.92 -10.10 16.20
C TRP A 81 -6.21 -9.34 15.88
N TYR A 82 -6.41 -8.92 14.64
CA TYR A 82 -7.57 -8.14 14.23
C TYR A 82 -8.88 -8.93 14.40
N SER A 83 -8.92 -10.16 13.89
CA SER A 83 -10.11 -11.01 13.98
C SER A 83 -10.48 -11.34 15.43
N THR A 84 -9.49 -11.65 16.27
CA THR A 84 -9.68 -11.89 17.72
C THR A 84 -10.23 -10.64 18.40
N THR A 85 -9.63 -9.48 18.16
CA THR A 85 -10.06 -8.20 18.74
C THR A 85 -11.49 -7.85 18.35
N VAL A 86 -11.87 -8.02 17.08
CA VAL A 86 -13.23 -7.78 16.61
C VAL A 86 -14.23 -8.72 17.26
N GLN A 87 -13.92 -10.03 17.31
CA GLN A 87 -14.80 -11.04 17.92
C GLN A 87 -15.02 -10.78 19.42
N GLU A 88 -13.98 -10.42 20.15
CA GLU A 88 -14.09 -10.09 21.58
C GLU A 88 -14.96 -8.85 21.83
N ASN A 89 -14.87 -7.83 20.98
CA ASN A 89 -15.66 -6.62 21.13
C ASN A 89 -17.12 -6.81 20.69
N LEU A 90 -17.39 -7.69 19.75
CA LEU A 90 -18.77 -8.06 19.38
C LEU A 90 -19.49 -8.84 20.48
N LYS A 91 -18.76 -9.67 21.24
CA LYS A 91 -19.32 -10.43 22.39
C LYS A 91 -19.65 -9.57 23.61
N LYS A 92 -19.09 -8.35 23.70
CA LYS A 92 -19.33 -7.41 24.82
C LYS A 92 -20.59 -6.55 24.65
N LYS A 93 -21.28 -6.66 23.52
CA LYS A 93 -22.58 -6.02 23.24
C LYS A 93 -23.72 -6.99 23.51
#